data_dbee9c183e4d58fff877ac76ea8c25b2
#
_entry.id   dbee9c183e4d58fff877ac76ea8c25b2
#
_cell.length_a   1.000
_cell.length_b   1.000
_cell.length_c   1.000
_cell.angle_alpha   90.00
_cell.angle_beta   90.00
_cell.angle_gamma   90.00
#
_symmetry.space_group_name_H-M   'P 1'
#
loop_
_entity.id
_entity.type
_entity.pdbx_description
1 polymer ?
#
loop_
_entity_poly.entity_id
_entity_poly.type
_entity_poly.pdbx_seq_one_letter_code
_entity_poly.pdbx_strand_id
1 'polypeptide(L)'
;ERAENSIRLARITINRLNGEDAAAPALLAWLGDMAMKSTLVLPGVPSAVQARRVFERSLIASLDSRDGATSVGYNLRALKLNAAAVRERLSQEHWNVITRAESEFAHDCARHAARGDWSASEALRSLETASNHLAAITGAQTDRMTRDDGWRLLSIGRLVERLCVLSPALASAFSTG
;
A
#
# COMPACT_ATOMS: atom_id res chain seq x y z
N GLU A 1 -7.39 3.70 -4.34
CA GLU A 1 -6.91 2.53 -5.09
C GLU A 1 -5.39 2.36 -4.98
N ARG A 2 -4.55 3.38 -5.24
CA ARG A 2 -3.07 3.27 -5.11
C ARG A 2 -2.63 2.85 -3.72
N ALA A 3 -3.17 3.48 -2.67
CA ALA A 3 -2.88 3.10 -1.28
C ALA A 3 -3.27 1.64 -1.01
N GLU A 4 -4.42 1.20 -1.50
CA GLU A 4 -4.90 -0.17 -1.35
C GLU A 4 -3.97 -1.18 -2.05
N ASN A 5 -3.55 -0.87 -3.27
CA ASN A 5 -2.63 -1.73 -4.03
C ASN A 5 -1.25 -1.82 -3.37
N SER A 6 -0.69 -0.69 -2.89
CA SER A 6 0.61 -0.68 -2.19
C SER A 6 0.55 -1.45 -0.86
N ILE A 7 -0.54 -1.31 -0.09
CA ILE A 7 -0.75 -2.09 1.15
C ILE A 7 -0.86 -3.58 0.84
N ARG A 8 -1.65 -3.95 -0.17
CA ARG A 8 -1.84 -5.35 -0.56
C ARG A 8 -0.53 -5.99 -0.99
N LEU A 9 0.24 -5.33 -1.84
CA LEU A 9 1.54 -5.83 -2.30
C LEU A 9 2.52 -5.97 -1.13
N ALA A 10 2.63 -4.95 -0.26
CA ALA A 10 3.50 -5.01 0.91
C ALA A 10 3.12 -6.18 1.84
N ARG A 11 1.83 -6.35 2.16
CA ARG A 11 1.34 -7.45 3.02
C ARG A 11 1.66 -8.82 2.45
N ILE A 12 1.36 -9.04 1.16
CA ILE A 12 1.64 -10.34 0.50
C ILE A 12 3.15 -10.61 0.52
N THR A 13 3.96 -9.61 0.16
CA THR A 13 5.41 -9.77 0.12
C THR A 13 5.99 -10.07 1.51
N ILE A 14 5.62 -9.31 2.54
CA ILE A 14 6.09 -9.55 3.92
C ILE A 14 5.65 -10.94 4.41
N ASN A 15 4.40 -11.34 4.19
CA ASN A 15 3.92 -12.66 4.58
C ASN A 15 4.70 -13.79 3.90
N ARG A 16 5.02 -13.67 2.61
CA ARG A 16 5.81 -14.66 1.88
C ARG A 16 7.28 -14.67 2.28
N LEU A 17 7.82 -13.53 2.69
CA LEU A 17 9.16 -13.45 3.25
C LEU A 17 9.26 -14.10 4.63
N ASN A 18 8.19 -14.14 5.43
CA ASN A 18 8.19 -14.71 6.78
C ASN A 18 7.61 -16.13 6.88
N GLY A 19 6.96 -16.64 5.83
CA GLY A 19 6.40 -17.99 5.82
C GLY A 19 7.49 -19.07 5.91
N GLU A 20 7.23 -20.11 6.72
CA GLU A 20 8.10 -21.30 6.85
C GLU A 20 8.09 -22.16 5.58
N ASP A 21 6.96 -22.21 4.88
CA ASP A 21 6.87 -22.81 3.55
C ASP A 21 7.71 -21.96 2.59
N ALA A 22 8.79 -22.57 2.08
CA ALA A 22 9.60 -21.94 1.05
C ALA A 22 8.69 -21.61 -0.14
N ALA A 23 8.19 -20.36 -0.15
CA ALA A 23 7.49 -19.86 -1.33
C ALA A 23 8.36 -20.23 -2.54
N ALA A 24 7.74 -20.79 -3.58
CA ALA A 24 8.49 -21.17 -4.76
C ALA A 24 9.42 -20.01 -5.12
N PRO A 25 10.73 -20.24 -5.34
CA PRO A 25 11.69 -19.15 -5.57
C PRO A 25 11.24 -18.18 -6.67
N ALA A 26 10.52 -18.69 -7.67
CA ALA A 26 9.93 -17.90 -8.73
C ALA A 26 8.87 -16.90 -8.22
N LEU A 27 7.99 -17.31 -7.30
CA LEU A 27 6.99 -16.42 -6.70
C LEU A 27 7.67 -15.34 -5.85
N LEU A 28 8.70 -15.69 -5.09
CA LEU A 28 9.42 -14.73 -4.27
C LEU A 28 10.20 -13.72 -5.13
N ALA A 29 10.82 -14.19 -6.23
CA ALA A 29 11.47 -13.34 -7.21
C ALA A 29 10.47 -12.36 -7.83
N TRP A 30 9.31 -12.84 -8.27
CA TRP A 30 8.26 -12.03 -8.87
C TRP A 30 7.70 -10.97 -7.87
N LEU A 31 7.40 -11.37 -6.62
CA LEU A 31 6.94 -10.42 -5.59
C LEU A 31 8.00 -9.37 -5.28
N GLY A 32 9.26 -9.75 -5.20
CA GLY A 32 10.37 -8.82 -4.99
C GLY A 32 10.51 -7.82 -6.15
N ASP A 33 10.43 -8.30 -7.39
CA ASP A 33 10.46 -7.45 -8.59
C ASP A 33 9.28 -6.47 -8.63
N MET A 34 8.07 -6.94 -8.32
CA MET A 34 6.88 -6.10 -8.21
C MET A 34 7.02 -5.03 -7.11
N ALA A 35 7.58 -5.39 -5.95
CA ALA A 35 7.82 -4.45 -4.87
C ALA A 35 8.85 -3.37 -5.25
N MET A 36 9.90 -3.74 -5.97
CA MET A 36 10.89 -2.78 -6.50
C MET A 36 10.29 -1.88 -7.58
N LYS A 37 9.57 -2.43 -8.55
CA LYS A 37 8.90 -1.66 -9.62
C LYS A 37 7.85 -0.69 -9.05
N SER A 38 7.19 -1.08 -7.96
CA SER A 38 6.23 -0.22 -7.25
C SER A 38 6.91 0.72 -6.24
N THR A 39 8.24 0.78 -6.24
CA THR A 39 9.06 1.60 -5.34
C THR A 39 8.74 1.43 -3.85
N LEU A 40 8.25 0.26 -3.47
CA LEU A 40 8.12 -0.14 -2.06
C LEU A 40 9.47 -0.52 -1.43
N VAL A 41 10.48 -0.75 -2.25
CA VAL A 41 11.87 -1.00 -1.85
C VAL A 41 12.78 -0.09 -2.65
N LEU A 42 13.73 0.54 -1.98
CA LEU A 42 14.66 1.48 -2.62
C LEU A 42 15.60 0.77 -3.60
N PRO A 43 16.06 1.47 -4.65
CA PRO A 43 17.08 0.94 -5.56
C PRO A 43 18.37 0.56 -4.82
N GLY A 44 19.03 -0.51 -5.30
CA GLY A 44 20.29 -0.98 -4.72
C GLY A 44 20.14 -2.01 -3.61
N VAL A 45 18.94 -2.31 -3.17
CA VAL A 45 18.69 -3.41 -2.24
C VAL A 45 18.80 -4.75 -3.00
N PRO A 46 19.53 -5.75 -2.45
CA PRO A 46 19.58 -7.09 -3.06
C PRO A 46 18.19 -7.69 -3.23
N SER A 47 18.00 -8.51 -4.25
CA SER A 47 16.70 -9.12 -4.51
C SER A 47 16.23 -10.00 -3.33
N ALA A 48 14.92 -10.21 -3.23
CA ALA A 48 14.31 -11.04 -2.19
C ALA A 48 14.85 -12.49 -2.16
N VAL A 49 15.29 -13.00 -3.31
CA VAL A 49 15.90 -14.34 -3.42
C VAL A 49 17.35 -14.35 -2.93
N GLN A 50 18.11 -13.28 -3.21
CA GLN A 50 19.53 -13.19 -2.83
C GLN A 50 19.72 -12.91 -1.33
N ALA A 51 18.91 -12.03 -0.76
CA ALA A 51 19.08 -11.59 0.63
C ALA A 51 17.71 -11.31 1.29
N ARG A 52 16.96 -12.38 1.54
CA ARG A 52 15.58 -12.35 2.04
C ARG A 52 15.35 -11.40 3.22
N ARG A 53 16.21 -11.49 4.26
CA ARG A 53 16.08 -10.65 5.47
C ARG A 53 16.45 -9.19 5.22
N VAL A 54 17.40 -8.92 4.34
CA VAL A 54 17.78 -7.54 3.97
C VAL A 54 16.67 -6.90 3.19
N PHE A 55 16.08 -7.64 2.24
CA PHE A 55 14.95 -7.19 1.46
C PHE A 55 13.73 -6.88 2.34
N GLU A 56 13.40 -7.78 3.25
CA GLU A 56 12.31 -7.60 4.21
C GLU A 56 12.47 -6.34 5.06
N ARG A 57 13.64 -6.17 5.68
CA ARG A 57 13.93 -4.98 6.49
C ARG A 57 13.84 -3.70 5.68
N SER A 58 14.36 -3.70 4.46
CA SER A 58 14.29 -2.55 3.56
C SER A 58 12.85 -2.23 3.17
N LEU A 59 12.04 -3.24 2.85
CA LEU A 59 10.62 -3.08 2.55
C LEU A 59 9.87 -2.45 3.74
N ILE A 60 10.09 -2.98 4.95
CA ILE A 60 9.44 -2.48 6.17
C ILE A 60 9.89 -1.04 6.46
N ALA A 61 11.18 -0.75 6.39
CA ALA A 61 11.72 0.59 6.62
C ALA A 61 11.20 1.63 5.62
N SER A 62 10.87 1.20 4.40
CA SER A 62 10.37 2.08 3.33
C SER A 62 8.87 2.33 3.37
N LEU A 63 8.10 1.71 4.28
CA LEU A 63 6.63 1.80 4.29
C LEU A 63 6.08 3.22 4.44
N ASP A 64 6.80 4.11 5.15
CA ASP A 64 6.45 5.54 5.27
C ASP A 64 7.52 6.47 4.67
N SER A 65 8.33 5.99 3.74
CA SER A 65 9.34 6.82 3.08
C SER A 65 8.68 8.04 2.43
N ARG A 66 9.33 9.20 2.60
CA ARG A 66 8.92 10.47 1.99
C ARG A 66 9.73 10.80 0.75
N ASP A 67 10.88 10.13 0.61
CA ASP A 67 11.85 10.41 -0.43
C ASP A 67 11.59 9.50 -1.63
N GLY A 68 11.09 10.11 -2.67
CA GLY A 68 11.19 9.57 -4.02
C GLY A 68 10.24 8.46 -4.38
N ALA A 69 9.13 8.24 -3.69
CA ALA A 69 8.22 7.30 -4.28
C ALA A 69 6.89 7.00 -3.61
N THR A 70 6.26 6.12 -4.12
CA THR A 70 4.93 5.55 -3.97
C THR A 70 4.85 4.61 -2.76
N SER A 71 5.50 4.94 -1.64
CA SER A 71 5.36 4.20 -0.38
C SER A 71 3.90 4.17 0.09
N VAL A 72 3.56 3.27 1.00
CA VAL A 72 2.22 3.22 1.59
C VAL A 72 1.85 4.56 2.24
N GLY A 73 2.75 5.11 3.06
CA GLY A 73 2.54 6.40 3.71
C GLY A 73 2.42 7.55 2.71
N TYR A 74 3.20 7.56 1.64
CA TYR A 74 3.04 8.53 0.56
C TYR A 74 1.63 8.47 -0.05
N ASN A 75 1.14 7.29 -0.37
CA ASN A 75 -0.19 7.11 -0.98
C ASN A 75 -1.33 7.48 -0.03
N LEU A 76 -1.19 7.22 1.28
CA LEU A 76 -2.16 7.67 2.28
C LEU A 76 -2.18 9.20 2.43
N ARG A 77 -1.01 9.84 2.41
CA ARG A 77 -0.91 11.31 2.40
C ARG A 77 -1.53 11.90 1.13
N ALA A 78 -1.25 11.33 -0.03
CA ALA A 78 -1.84 11.75 -1.30
C ALA A 78 -3.37 11.60 -1.30
N LEU A 79 -3.89 10.51 -0.73
CA LEU A 79 -5.34 10.32 -0.54
C LEU A 79 -5.94 11.46 0.30
N LYS A 80 -5.33 11.80 1.44
CA LYS A 80 -5.79 12.87 2.33
C LYS A 80 -5.73 14.23 1.64
N LEU A 81 -4.65 14.54 0.91
CA LEU A 81 -4.51 15.80 0.18
C LEU A 81 -5.56 15.94 -0.92
N ASN A 82 -5.79 14.88 -1.70
CA ASN A 82 -6.82 14.88 -2.73
C ASN A 82 -8.24 15.00 -2.13
N ALA A 83 -8.50 14.35 -1.01
CA ALA A 83 -9.76 14.47 -0.29
C ALA A 83 -9.95 15.90 0.28
N ALA A 84 -8.89 16.54 0.75
CA ALA A 84 -8.94 17.94 1.21
C ALA A 84 -9.33 18.90 0.08
N ALA A 85 -8.88 18.66 -1.15
CA ALA A 85 -9.23 19.49 -2.31
C ALA A 85 -10.72 19.43 -2.70
N VAL A 86 -11.45 18.41 -2.23
CA VAL A 86 -12.90 18.23 -2.47
C VAL A 86 -13.65 18.05 -1.15
N ARG A 87 -13.16 18.71 -0.09
CA ARG A 87 -13.64 18.52 1.29
C ARG A 87 -15.14 18.77 1.45
N GLU A 88 -15.68 19.74 0.72
CA GLU A 88 -17.10 20.13 0.73
C GLU A 88 -18.02 19.02 0.19
N ARG A 89 -17.49 18.07 -0.56
CA ARG A 89 -18.23 16.92 -1.10
C ARG A 89 -18.21 15.70 -0.18
N LEU A 90 -17.48 15.77 0.92
CA LEU A 90 -17.31 14.66 1.85
C LEU A 90 -18.10 14.93 3.14
N SER A 91 -18.78 13.90 3.65
CA SER A 91 -19.33 13.96 5.00
C SER A 91 -18.22 14.11 6.05
N GLN A 92 -18.55 14.60 7.23
CA GLN A 92 -17.59 14.70 8.33
C GLN A 92 -17.04 13.32 8.73
N GLU A 93 -17.87 12.30 8.73
CA GLU A 93 -17.46 10.92 9.05
C GLU A 93 -16.47 10.39 8.01
N HIS A 94 -16.75 10.60 6.72
CA HIS A 94 -15.86 10.17 5.64
C HIS A 94 -14.50 10.85 5.74
N TRP A 95 -14.48 12.16 5.97
CA TRP A 95 -13.25 12.92 6.20
C TRP A 95 -12.46 12.40 7.41
N ASN A 96 -13.15 12.11 8.51
CA ASN A 96 -12.50 11.60 9.72
C ASN A 96 -11.82 10.24 9.47
N VAL A 97 -12.45 9.34 8.71
CA VAL A 97 -11.84 8.04 8.39
C VAL A 97 -10.61 8.21 7.50
N ILE A 98 -10.65 9.11 6.50
CA ILE A 98 -9.50 9.40 5.64
C ILE A 98 -8.34 9.97 6.45
N THR A 99 -8.62 10.94 7.31
CA THR A 99 -7.61 11.59 8.16
C THR A 99 -6.98 10.58 9.13
N ARG A 100 -7.81 9.73 9.73
CA ARG A 100 -7.37 8.70 10.66
C ARG A 100 -6.49 7.66 9.97
N ALA A 101 -6.85 7.20 8.78
CA ALA A 101 -6.06 6.25 8.01
C ALA A 101 -4.61 6.72 7.82
N GLU A 102 -4.43 7.99 7.47
CA GLU A 102 -3.09 8.57 7.28
C GLU A 102 -2.38 8.79 8.61
N SER A 103 -3.05 9.42 9.60
CA SER A 103 -2.39 9.82 10.86
C SER A 103 -2.01 8.63 11.73
N GLU A 104 -2.84 7.59 11.83
CA GLU A 104 -2.52 6.38 12.61
C GLU A 104 -1.36 5.61 11.97
N PHE A 105 -1.37 5.46 10.64
CA PHE A 105 -0.27 4.80 9.94
C PHE A 105 1.06 5.54 10.11
N ALA A 106 1.07 6.86 9.92
CA ALA A 106 2.26 7.68 10.11
C ALA A 106 2.77 7.65 11.56
N HIS A 107 1.85 7.67 12.54
CA HIS A 107 2.21 7.56 13.95
C HIS A 107 2.86 6.20 14.28
N ASP A 108 2.28 5.11 13.78
CA ASP A 108 2.84 3.77 13.97
C ASP A 108 4.24 3.65 13.37
N CYS A 109 4.42 4.12 12.13
CA CYS A 109 5.73 4.12 11.48
C CYS A 109 6.77 4.93 12.26
N ALA A 110 6.40 6.15 12.71
CA ALA A 110 7.30 7.00 13.49
C ALA A 110 7.68 6.35 14.83
N ARG A 111 6.72 5.72 15.52
CA ARG A 111 6.95 5.01 16.77
C ARG A 111 7.92 3.84 16.62
N HIS A 112 7.78 3.05 15.56
CA HIS A 112 8.66 1.91 15.28
C HIS A 112 10.04 2.37 14.82
N ALA A 113 10.13 3.41 13.98
CA ALA A 113 11.39 4.01 13.58
C ALA A 113 12.20 4.53 14.76
N ALA A 114 11.55 5.16 15.75
CA ALA A 114 12.19 5.66 16.96
C ALA A 114 12.75 4.54 17.86
N ARG A 115 12.16 3.33 17.80
CA ARG A 115 12.62 2.16 18.58
C ARG A 115 13.76 1.40 17.88
N GLY A 116 13.96 1.63 16.59
CA GLY A 116 15.03 1.00 15.81
C GLY A 116 14.78 -0.48 15.47
N ASP A 117 13.67 -1.07 15.93
CA ASP A 117 13.25 -2.42 15.61
C ASP A 117 11.78 -2.42 15.16
N TRP A 118 11.55 -2.68 13.91
CA TRP A 118 10.21 -2.86 13.37
C TRP A 118 10.05 -4.28 12.85
N SER A 119 9.39 -5.12 13.63
CA SER A 119 9.17 -6.50 13.26
C SER A 119 8.15 -6.65 12.12
N ALA A 120 8.26 -7.73 11.37
CA ALA A 120 7.30 -8.04 10.33
C ALA A 120 5.85 -8.15 10.84
N SER A 121 5.64 -8.71 12.02
CA SER A 121 4.32 -8.84 12.63
C SER A 121 3.70 -7.48 12.99
N GLU A 122 4.51 -6.54 13.47
CA GLU A 122 4.07 -5.17 13.75
C GLU A 122 3.76 -4.41 12.45
N ALA A 123 4.62 -4.54 11.43
CA ALA A 123 4.38 -3.96 10.11
C ALA A 123 3.09 -4.49 9.48
N LEU A 124 2.86 -5.80 9.53
CA LEU A 124 1.62 -6.41 9.04
C LEU A 124 0.39 -5.91 9.77
N ARG A 125 0.46 -5.70 11.09
CA ARG A 125 -0.65 -5.15 11.88
C ARG A 125 -0.97 -3.71 11.48
N SER A 126 0.05 -2.85 11.32
CA SER A 126 -0.14 -1.46 10.87
C SER A 126 -0.73 -1.41 9.46
N LEU A 127 -0.28 -2.27 8.55
CA LEU A 127 -0.83 -2.41 7.20
C LEU A 127 -2.28 -2.94 7.21
N GLU A 128 -2.61 -3.85 8.12
CA GLU A 128 -3.98 -4.36 8.27
C GLU A 128 -4.93 -3.26 8.77
N THR A 129 -4.52 -2.50 9.78
CA THR A 129 -5.28 -1.35 10.26
C THR A 129 -5.54 -0.34 9.14
N ALA A 130 -4.52 0.02 8.37
CA ALA A 130 -4.66 0.91 7.21
C ALA A 130 -5.60 0.32 6.14
N SER A 131 -5.52 -0.99 5.88
CA SER A 131 -6.43 -1.69 4.96
C SER A 131 -7.89 -1.60 5.40
N ASN A 132 -8.16 -1.75 6.70
CA ASN A 132 -9.51 -1.65 7.27
C ASN A 132 -10.07 -0.23 7.12
N HIS A 133 -9.24 0.80 7.33
CA HIS A 133 -9.65 2.19 7.05
C HIS A 133 -9.97 2.41 5.58
N LEU A 134 -9.18 1.87 4.65
CA LEU A 134 -9.47 1.99 3.22
C LEU A 134 -10.76 1.26 2.81
N ALA A 135 -11.05 0.12 3.42
CA ALA A 135 -12.33 -0.57 3.23
C ALA A 135 -13.50 0.28 3.72
N ALA A 136 -13.38 0.92 4.88
CA ALA A 136 -14.39 1.85 5.40
C ALA A 136 -14.59 3.08 4.50
N ILE A 137 -13.50 3.66 3.95
CA ILE A 137 -13.56 4.75 2.97
C ILE A 137 -14.30 4.29 1.72
N THR A 138 -14.00 3.12 1.21
CA THR A 138 -14.66 2.55 0.03
C THR A 138 -16.16 2.31 0.27
N GLY A 139 -16.52 1.77 1.43
CA GLY A 139 -17.92 1.59 1.84
C GLY A 139 -18.66 2.93 1.90
N ALA A 140 -18.07 3.95 2.53
CA ALA A 140 -18.68 5.28 2.58
C ALA A 140 -18.86 5.92 1.19
N GLN A 141 -17.93 5.70 0.27
CA GLN A 141 -18.05 6.16 -1.13
C GLN A 141 -19.19 5.44 -1.87
N THR A 142 -19.34 4.15 -1.63
CA THR A 142 -20.36 3.34 -2.31
C THR A 142 -21.77 3.64 -1.80
N ASP A 143 -21.93 3.76 -0.49
CA ASP A 143 -23.23 3.77 0.16
C ASP A 143 -23.77 5.18 0.46
N ARG A 144 -22.85 6.16 0.64
CA ARG A 144 -23.21 7.51 1.15
C ARG A 144 -22.95 8.66 0.20
N MET A 145 -22.24 8.44 -0.92
CA MET A 145 -22.07 9.49 -1.92
C MET A 145 -23.24 9.53 -2.89
N THR A 146 -23.71 10.75 -3.20
CA THR A 146 -24.64 10.97 -4.29
C THR A 146 -24.04 10.50 -5.62
N ARG A 147 -24.77 9.73 -6.39
CA ARG A 147 -24.33 9.17 -7.69
C ARG A 147 -24.43 10.22 -8.80
N ASP A 148 -23.72 11.31 -8.62
CA ASP A 148 -23.57 12.39 -9.60
C ASP A 148 -22.31 12.18 -10.49
N ASP A 149 -21.96 13.18 -11.28
CA ASP A 149 -20.79 13.12 -12.16
C ASP A 149 -19.48 13.01 -11.37
N GLY A 150 -19.40 13.60 -10.17
CA GLY A 150 -18.25 13.45 -9.29
C GLY A 150 -18.04 11.99 -8.84
N TRP A 151 -19.13 11.30 -8.48
CA TRP A 151 -19.08 9.87 -8.16
C TRP A 151 -18.66 9.03 -9.37
N ARG A 152 -19.14 9.37 -10.58
CA ARG A 152 -18.75 8.67 -11.82
C ARG A 152 -17.27 8.86 -12.13
N LEU A 153 -16.76 10.09 -12.03
CA LEU A 153 -15.34 10.38 -12.24
C LEU A 153 -14.45 9.65 -11.24
N LEU A 154 -14.83 9.62 -9.96
CA LEU A 154 -14.14 8.88 -8.93
C LEU A 154 -14.11 7.37 -9.25
N SER A 155 -15.22 6.82 -9.69
CA SER A 155 -15.34 5.39 -10.06
C SER A 155 -14.47 5.05 -11.26
N ILE A 156 -14.47 5.90 -12.29
CA ILE A 156 -13.61 5.75 -13.47
C ILE A 156 -12.14 5.78 -13.06
N GLY A 157 -11.74 6.79 -12.25
CA GLY A 157 -10.37 6.91 -11.76
C GLY A 157 -9.89 5.67 -10.99
N ARG A 158 -10.75 5.12 -10.13
CA ARG A 158 -10.45 3.86 -9.42
C ARG A 158 -10.26 2.66 -10.36
N LEU A 159 -11.11 2.53 -11.37
CA LEU A 159 -11.00 1.44 -12.35
C LEU A 159 -9.74 1.58 -13.20
N VAL A 160 -9.40 2.79 -13.64
CA VAL A 160 -8.16 3.06 -14.38
C VAL A 160 -6.94 2.70 -13.55
N GLU A 161 -6.86 3.15 -12.29
CA GLU A 161 -5.76 2.81 -11.38
C GLU A 161 -5.64 1.29 -11.16
N ARG A 162 -6.77 0.60 -11.04
CA ARG A 162 -6.79 -0.87 -10.91
C ARG A 162 -6.24 -1.55 -12.16
N LEU A 163 -6.63 -1.10 -13.34
CA LEU A 163 -6.10 -1.63 -14.61
C LEU A 163 -4.59 -1.36 -14.73
N CYS A 164 -4.13 -0.16 -14.39
CA CYS A 164 -2.71 0.19 -14.43
C CYS A 164 -1.83 -0.67 -13.54
N VAL A 165 -2.38 -1.23 -12.45
CA VAL A 165 -1.64 -2.13 -11.55
C VAL A 165 -1.79 -3.60 -11.97
N LEU A 166 -3.01 -4.04 -12.29
CA LEU A 166 -3.28 -5.45 -12.60
C LEU A 166 -2.69 -5.88 -13.96
N SER A 167 -2.77 -5.04 -14.99
CA SER A 167 -2.28 -5.41 -16.32
C SER A 167 -0.78 -5.73 -16.34
N PRO A 168 0.13 -4.88 -15.83
CA PRO A 168 1.54 -5.21 -15.79
C PRO A 168 1.87 -6.35 -14.81
N ALA A 169 1.10 -6.49 -13.72
CA ALA A 169 1.28 -7.61 -12.79
C ALA A 169 0.97 -8.96 -13.46
N LEU A 170 -0.15 -9.04 -14.18
CA LEU A 170 -0.53 -10.24 -14.94
C LEU A 170 0.47 -10.51 -16.09
N ALA A 171 0.82 -9.49 -16.87
CA ALA A 171 1.82 -9.65 -17.92
C ALA A 171 3.14 -10.18 -17.39
N SER A 172 3.63 -9.66 -16.26
CA SER A 172 4.85 -10.13 -15.61
C SER A 172 4.70 -11.57 -15.09
N ALA A 173 3.56 -11.91 -14.48
CA ALA A 173 3.33 -13.27 -13.97
C ALA A 173 3.32 -14.33 -15.09
N PHE A 174 2.69 -14.03 -16.22
CA PHE A 174 2.67 -14.94 -17.37
C PHE A 174 4.00 -15.01 -18.13
N SER A 175 4.89 -14.03 -17.97
CA SER A 175 6.22 -14.03 -18.60
C SER A 175 7.26 -14.81 -17.77
N THR A 176 6.97 -15.14 -16.52
CA THR A 176 7.86 -15.84 -15.59
C THR A 176 7.56 -17.33 -15.48
N GLY A 177 6.51 -17.82 -16.12
CA GLY A 177 6.17 -19.25 -16.24
C GLY A 177 6.59 -19.81 -17.58
#